data_401bed5b0c81c4a5a83dbfee35cfd539
#
_entry.id   401bed5b0c81c4a5a83dbfee35cfd539
#
_cell.length_a   1.000
_cell.length_b   1.000
_cell.length_c   1.000
_cell.angle_alpha   90.00
_cell.angle_beta   90.00
_cell.angle_gamma   90.00
#
_symmetry.space_group_name_H-M   'P 1'
#
loop_
_entity.id
_entity.type
_entity.pdbx_description
1 polymer ?
#
loop_
_entity_poly.entity_id
_entity_poly.type
_entity_poly.pdbx_seq_one_letter_code
_entity_poly.pdbx_strand_id
1 'polypeptide(L)'
;DSGSVTPAPQLNIGYMPQKISIDPSLPISTCRFLQLANTSHKACHEALEMVGISHLAKSPIQALSGGELQRALLARAILRKPNFLVLDEPVQGVDVTGQNALYKMIGEISKSLNCGVLMVSHDLHLVMSATDKVIYLNQHICCQGHPQQVIQDPAYIDIFGQTTAIYAHQHDHQHSIHGEVLDSQGVHQHGEGCNHD
;
A
#
# COMPACT_ATOMS: atom_id res chain seq x y z
N ASP A 1 8.06 9.35 25.95
CA ASP A 1 6.91 9.83 25.20
C ASP A 1 5.69 9.86 26.12
N SER A 2 4.80 10.83 25.93
CA SER A 2 3.58 10.99 26.72
C SER A 2 2.38 11.21 25.76
N GLY A 3 1.21 10.78 26.19
CA GLY A 3 -0.01 10.92 25.40
C GLY A 3 -1.05 9.87 25.77
N SER A 4 -2.23 9.96 25.18
CA SER A 4 -3.29 8.96 25.35
C SER A 4 -3.87 8.55 24.01
N VAL A 5 -4.21 7.26 23.90
CA VAL A 5 -4.95 6.71 22.76
C VAL A 5 -6.28 6.20 23.27
N THR A 6 -7.38 6.71 22.71
CA THR A 6 -8.72 6.27 23.07
C THR A 6 -9.30 5.50 21.89
N PRO A 7 -9.32 4.16 21.94
CA PRO A 7 -9.89 3.35 20.86
C PRO A 7 -11.40 3.53 20.79
N ALA A 8 -11.96 3.52 19.58
CA ALA A 8 -13.42 3.48 19.39
C ALA A 8 -14.00 2.17 19.95
N PRO A 9 -15.26 2.18 20.43
CA PRO A 9 -15.95 0.95 20.80
C PRO A 9 -15.93 -0.06 19.64
N GLN A 10 -15.69 -1.34 19.93
CA GLN A 10 -15.63 -2.44 18.94
C GLN A 10 -14.51 -2.33 17.89
N LEU A 11 -13.45 -1.55 18.17
CA LEU A 11 -12.27 -1.49 17.31
C LEU A 11 -11.56 -2.86 17.29
N ASN A 12 -11.50 -3.46 16.10
CA ASN A 12 -10.77 -4.71 15.84
C ASN A 12 -9.61 -4.39 14.89
N ILE A 13 -8.37 -4.40 15.41
CA ILE A 13 -7.19 -4.00 14.67
C ILE A 13 -6.50 -5.23 14.07
N GLY A 14 -6.23 -5.17 12.76
CA GLY A 14 -5.23 -6.01 12.11
C GLY A 14 -3.91 -5.24 12.00
N TYR A 15 -2.82 -5.83 12.51
CA TYR A 15 -1.51 -5.20 12.46
C TYR A 15 -0.53 -5.98 11.59
N MET A 16 0.13 -5.29 10.70
CA MET A 16 1.22 -5.79 9.87
C MET A 16 2.50 -5.03 10.23
N PRO A 17 3.47 -5.68 10.90
CA PRO A 17 4.75 -5.06 11.25
C PRO A 17 5.67 -4.92 10.04
N GLN A 18 6.56 -3.96 10.08
CA GLN A 18 7.60 -3.71 9.06
C GLN A 18 8.45 -4.96 8.80
N LYS A 19 8.88 -5.62 9.84
CA LYS A 19 9.71 -6.83 9.79
C LYS A 19 9.30 -7.83 10.85
N ILE A 20 9.46 -9.09 10.52
CA ILE A 20 9.34 -10.17 11.47
C ILE A 20 10.63 -11.01 11.41
N SER A 21 11.20 -11.30 12.57
CA SER A 21 12.33 -12.22 12.68
C SER A 21 11.78 -13.60 12.95
N ILE A 22 11.98 -14.51 12.01
CA ILE A 22 11.62 -15.93 12.15
C ILE A 22 12.93 -16.70 12.19
N ASP A 23 13.14 -17.48 13.25
CA ASP A 23 14.32 -18.32 13.38
C ASP A 23 14.43 -19.24 12.15
N PRO A 24 15.55 -19.21 11.42
CA PRO A 24 15.75 -20.04 10.23
C PRO A 24 15.66 -21.55 10.51
N SER A 25 15.95 -21.96 11.73
CA SER A 25 15.86 -23.37 12.16
C SER A 25 14.44 -23.85 12.43
N LEU A 26 13.44 -22.95 12.52
CA LEU A 26 12.06 -23.30 12.84
C LEU A 26 11.35 -23.80 11.59
N PRO A 27 10.97 -25.11 11.49
CA PRO A 27 10.32 -25.67 10.33
C PRO A 27 8.83 -25.31 10.33
N ILE A 28 8.50 -24.05 9.98
CA ILE A 28 7.12 -23.55 9.98
C ILE A 28 6.65 -23.27 8.55
N SER A 29 5.51 -23.85 8.16
CA SER A 29 4.87 -23.51 6.88
C SER A 29 4.13 -22.19 6.96
N THR A 30 3.87 -21.56 5.80
CA THR A 30 3.11 -20.31 5.68
C THR A 30 1.74 -20.43 6.36
N CYS A 31 0.99 -21.49 6.10
CA CYS A 31 -0.31 -21.72 6.75
C CYS A 31 -0.16 -21.88 8.28
N ARG A 32 0.86 -22.62 8.75
CA ARG A 32 1.11 -22.79 10.19
C ARG A 32 1.50 -21.47 10.86
N PHE A 33 2.27 -20.64 10.19
CA PHE A 33 2.59 -19.28 10.66
C PHE A 33 1.33 -18.42 10.87
N LEU A 34 0.37 -18.49 9.96
CA LEU A 34 -0.90 -17.79 10.11
C LEU A 34 -1.71 -18.36 11.30
N GLN A 35 -1.72 -19.68 11.48
CA GLN A 35 -2.43 -20.35 12.57
C GLN A 35 -1.91 -19.98 13.97
N LEU A 36 -0.70 -19.46 14.10
CA LEU A 36 -0.20 -18.92 15.38
C LEU A 36 -1.05 -17.74 15.90
N ALA A 37 -1.87 -17.12 15.05
CA ALA A 37 -2.87 -16.13 15.46
C ALA A 37 -4.15 -16.75 16.07
N ASN A 38 -4.12 -18.05 16.40
CA ASN A 38 -5.21 -18.81 17.00
C ASN A 38 -6.49 -18.84 16.14
N THR A 39 -6.33 -19.13 14.84
CA THR A 39 -7.40 -19.16 13.84
C THR A 39 -7.55 -20.56 13.21
N SER A 40 -8.69 -20.80 12.56
CA SER A 40 -8.95 -22.08 11.90
C SER A 40 -8.12 -22.22 10.62
N HIS A 41 -7.87 -23.48 10.20
CA HIS A 41 -7.21 -23.77 8.93
C HIS A 41 -7.96 -23.17 7.73
N LYS A 42 -9.29 -23.19 7.76
CA LYS A 42 -10.14 -22.59 6.73
C LYS A 42 -9.90 -21.07 6.62
N ALA A 43 -9.90 -20.34 7.74
CA ALA A 43 -9.64 -18.91 7.75
C ALA A 43 -8.24 -18.57 7.22
N CYS A 44 -7.23 -19.40 7.52
CA CYS A 44 -5.89 -19.22 6.97
C CYS A 44 -5.87 -19.38 5.44
N HIS A 45 -6.56 -20.36 4.89
CA HIS A 45 -6.66 -20.54 3.44
C HIS A 45 -7.39 -19.40 2.76
N GLU A 46 -8.53 -18.95 3.30
CA GLU A 46 -9.27 -17.80 2.80
C GLU A 46 -8.39 -16.52 2.78
N ALA A 47 -7.64 -16.28 3.85
CA ALA A 47 -6.74 -15.12 3.91
C ALA A 47 -5.59 -15.21 2.89
N LEU A 48 -4.98 -16.41 2.70
CA LEU A 48 -3.94 -16.63 1.70
C LEU A 48 -4.49 -16.49 0.27
N GLU A 49 -5.73 -16.83 0.03
CA GLU A 49 -6.41 -16.66 -1.24
C GLU A 49 -6.65 -15.17 -1.53
N MET A 50 -7.12 -14.40 -0.54
CA MET A 50 -7.32 -12.94 -0.67
C MET A 50 -6.04 -12.20 -1.06
N VAL A 51 -4.87 -12.68 -0.61
CA VAL A 51 -3.57 -12.08 -0.96
C VAL A 51 -2.85 -12.79 -2.12
N GLY A 52 -3.49 -13.77 -2.77
CA GLY A 52 -3.00 -14.43 -3.99
C GLY A 52 -1.82 -15.38 -3.80
N ILE A 53 -1.59 -15.93 -2.60
CA ILE A 53 -0.50 -16.88 -2.29
C ILE A 53 -0.98 -18.19 -1.68
N SER A 54 -2.21 -18.62 -1.94
CA SER A 54 -2.74 -19.87 -1.43
C SER A 54 -1.93 -21.12 -1.84
N HIS A 55 -1.28 -21.07 -3.01
CA HIS A 55 -0.38 -22.11 -3.51
C HIS A 55 0.87 -22.30 -2.63
N LEU A 56 1.26 -21.28 -1.84
CA LEU A 56 2.40 -21.31 -0.93
C LEU A 56 2.03 -21.71 0.51
N ALA A 57 0.80 -22.16 0.76
CA ALA A 57 0.33 -22.52 2.11
C ALA A 57 1.21 -23.56 2.82
N LYS A 58 1.80 -24.49 2.07
CA LYS A 58 2.68 -25.54 2.58
C LYS A 58 4.18 -25.20 2.51
N SER A 59 4.54 -24.13 1.83
CA SER A 59 5.94 -23.69 1.71
C SER A 59 6.47 -23.19 3.05
N PRO A 60 7.74 -23.45 3.38
CA PRO A 60 8.38 -22.86 4.55
C PRO A 60 8.32 -21.34 4.45
N ILE A 61 7.97 -20.66 5.55
CA ILE A 61 7.84 -19.20 5.57
C ILE A 61 9.17 -18.51 5.23
N GLN A 62 10.29 -19.12 5.58
CA GLN A 62 11.64 -18.64 5.30
C GLN A 62 12.04 -18.74 3.82
N ALA A 63 11.34 -19.55 3.03
CA ALA A 63 11.60 -19.73 1.60
C ALA A 63 10.81 -18.74 0.72
N LEU A 64 9.97 -17.90 1.31
CA LEU A 64 9.20 -16.90 0.59
C LEU A 64 10.09 -15.75 0.12
N SER A 65 9.86 -15.25 -1.08
CA SER A 65 10.42 -13.99 -1.55
C SER A 65 9.92 -12.82 -0.70
N GLY A 66 10.58 -11.65 -0.78
CA GLY A 66 10.17 -10.46 -0.03
C GLY A 66 8.70 -10.11 -0.25
N GLY A 67 8.24 -10.09 -1.50
CA GLY A 67 6.84 -9.79 -1.83
C GLY A 67 5.85 -10.84 -1.34
N GLU A 68 6.22 -12.13 -1.41
CA GLU A 68 5.39 -13.22 -0.86
C GLU A 68 5.31 -13.17 0.67
N LEU A 69 6.41 -12.82 1.33
CA LEU A 69 6.42 -12.62 2.78
C LEU A 69 5.53 -11.45 3.19
N GLN A 70 5.59 -10.31 2.48
CA GLN A 70 4.71 -9.18 2.74
C GLN A 70 3.23 -9.55 2.55
N ARG A 71 2.89 -10.32 1.52
CA ARG A 71 1.54 -10.87 1.34
C ARG A 71 1.13 -11.81 2.48
N ALA A 72 2.04 -12.65 2.98
CA ALA A 72 1.77 -13.53 4.12
C ALA A 72 1.54 -12.73 5.41
N LEU A 73 2.28 -11.65 5.63
CA LEU A 73 2.08 -10.74 6.77
C LEU A 73 0.73 -10.01 6.67
N LEU A 74 0.36 -9.54 5.46
CA LEU A 74 -0.95 -8.95 5.21
C LEU A 74 -2.08 -9.98 5.44
N ALA A 75 -1.93 -11.22 4.94
CA ALA A 75 -2.87 -12.30 5.22
C ALA A 75 -3.08 -12.51 6.71
N ARG A 76 -1.98 -12.49 7.50
CA ARG A 76 -2.06 -12.61 8.95
C ARG A 76 -2.79 -11.43 9.61
N ALA A 77 -2.60 -10.21 9.10
CA ALA A 77 -3.28 -9.01 9.62
C ALA A 77 -4.80 -9.07 9.40
N ILE A 78 -5.25 -9.63 8.27
CA ILE A 78 -6.68 -9.69 7.92
C ILE A 78 -7.42 -10.92 8.46
N LEU A 79 -6.72 -11.90 9.04
CA LEU A 79 -7.30 -13.18 9.52
C LEU A 79 -8.54 -13.03 10.40
N ARG A 80 -8.56 -12.01 11.25
CA ARG A 80 -9.64 -11.77 12.21
C ARG A 80 -10.71 -10.81 11.67
N LYS A 81 -10.71 -10.57 10.35
CA LYS A 81 -11.63 -9.63 9.69
C LYS A 81 -11.67 -8.29 10.44
N PRO A 82 -10.54 -7.58 10.51
CA PRO A 82 -10.45 -6.32 11.23
C PRO A 82 -11.37 -5.27 10.60
N ASN A 83 -11.78 -4.27 11.40
CA ASN A 83 -12.41 -3.06 10.90
C ASN A 83 -11.41 -1.89 10.79
N PHE A 84 -10.14 -2.12 11.18
CA PHE A 84 -9.05 -1.19 11.04
C PHE A 84 -7.72 -1.91 10.84
N LEU A 85 -7.01 -1.60 9.76
CA LEU A 85 -5.68 -2.12 9.46
C LEU A 85 -4.61 -1.08 9.80
N VAL A 86 -3.56 -1.51 10.48
CA VAL A 86 -2.35 -0.73 10.71
C VAL A 86 -1.21 -1.45 10.00
N LEU A 87 -0.63 -0.80 9.00
CA LEU A 87 0.40 -1.36 8.12
C LEU A 87 1.67 -0.53 8.28
N ASP A 88 2.75 -1.16 8.72
CA ASP A 88 4.03 -0.52 8.93
C ASP A 88 4.99 -0.93 7.80
N GLU A 89 5.31 0.01 6.90
CA GLU A 89 6.16 -0.19 5.72
C GLU A 89 5.79 -1.44 4.89
N PRO A 90 4.53 -1.60 4.45
CA PRO A 90 4.03 -2.87 3.90
C PRO A 90 4.70 -3.31 2.61
N VAL A 91 5.41 -2.43 1.92
CA VAL A 91 6.09 -2.73 0.64
C VAL A 91 7.61 -2.83 0.77
N GLN A 92 8.15 -2.80 1.99
CA GLN A 92 9.59 -2.87 2.19
C GLN A 92 10.18 -4.19 1.65
N GLY A 93 11.24 -4.06 0.84
CA GLY A 93 11.90 -5.24 0.24
C GLY A 93 11.15 -5.87 -0.94
N VAL A 94 10.17 -5.16 -1.48
CA VAL A 94 9.42 -5.56 -2.68
C VAL A 94 9.89 -4.70 -3.87
N ASP A 95 10.02 -5.30 -5.05
CA ASP A 95 10.34 -4.58 -6.28
C ASP A 95 9.20 -3.63 -6.70
N VAL A 96 9.48 -2.64 -7.54
CA VAL A 96 8.54 -1.57 -7.91
C VAL A 96 7.21 -2.11 -8.46
N THR A 97 7.27 -3.15 -9.30
CA THR A 97 6.06 -3.78 -9.85
C THR A 97 5.22 -4.44 -8.76
N GLY A 98 5.86 -5.15 -7.85
CA GLY A 98 5.21 -5.79 -6.70
C GLY A 98 4.64 -4.79 -5.71
N GLN A 99 5.31 -3.65 -5.51
CA GLN A 99 4.82 -2.57 -4.66
C GLN A 99 3.46 -2.06 -5.14
N ASN A 100 3.34 -1.68 -6.41
CA ASN A 100 2.08 -1.24 -7.01
C ASN A 100 0.96 -2.28 -6.86
N ALA A 101 1.29 -3.55 -7.13
CA ALA A 101 0.34 -4.65 -6.98
C ALA A 101 -0.13 -4.83 -5.52
N LEU A 102 0.77 -4.65 -4.54
CA LEU A 102 0.45 -4.77 -3.13
C LEU A 102 -0.42 -3.60 -2.63
N TYR A 103 -0.13 -2.37 -3.05
CA TYR A 103 -0.99 -1.21 -2.72
C TYR A 103 -2.40 -1.37 -3.28
N LYS A 104 -2.52 -1.78 -4.55
CA LYS A 104 -3.82 -2.07 -5.16
C LYS A 104 -4.59 -3.13 -4.36
N MET A 105 -3.91 -4.22 -3.99
CA MET A 105 -4.46 -5.29 -3.17
C MET A 105 -4.94 -4.80 -1.80
N ILE A 106 -4.16 -3.95 -1.12
CA ILE A 106 -4.55 -3.35 0.18
C ILE A 106 -5.85 -2.55 0.00
N GLY A 107 -5.98 -1.76 -1.06
CA GLY A 107 -7.19 -1.01 -1.37
C GLY A 107 -8.41 -1.91 -1.65
N GLU A 108 -8.23 -3.01 -2.38
CA GLU A 108 -9.29 -4.00 -2.65
C GLU A 108 -9.74 -4.72 -1.36
N ILE A 109 -8.78 -5.12 -0.52
CA ILE A 109 -9.05 -5.74 0.78
C ILE A 109 -9.78 -4.79 1.73
N SER A 110 -9.34 -3.52 1.81
CA SER A 110 -10.00 -2.49 2.60
C SER A 110 -11.48 -2.35 2.24
N LYS A 111 -11.78 -2.27 0.95
CA LYS A 111 -13.16 -2.21 0.42
C LYS A 111 -13.95 -3.49 0.72
N SER A 112 -13.36 -4.66 0.49
CA SER A 112 -14.01 -5.95 0.71
C SER A 112 -14.37 -6.21 2.18
N LEU A 113 -13.48 -5.80 3.09
CA LEU A 113 -13.69 -5.95 4.54
C LEU A 113 -14.42 -4.76 5.16
N ASN A 114 -14.67 -3.67 4.39
CA ASN A 114 -15.18 -2.39 4.90
C ASN A 114 -14.35 -1.90 6.09
N CYS A 115 -13.03 -1.87 5.95
CA CYS A 115 -12.11 -1.50 7.01
C CYS A 115 -11.29 -0.25 6.66
N GLY A 116 -11.05 0.61 7.66
CA GLY A 116 -10.10 1.72 7.56
C GLY A 116 -8.66 1.21 7.49
N VAL A 117 -7.77 1.97 6.84
CA VAL A 117 -6.34 1.66 6.77
C VAL A 117 -5.52 2.84 7.24
N LEU A 118 -4.64 2.60 8.22
CA LEU A 118 -3.55 3.48 8.58
C LEU A 118 -2.25 2.84 8.11
N MET A 119 -1.52 3.54 7.26
CA MET A 119 -0.27 3.05 6.71
C MET A 119 0.86 4.01 7.06
N VAL A 120 1.99 3.46 7.53
CA VAL A 120 3.25 4.18 7.68
C VAL A 120 4.14 3.81 6.51
N SER A 121 4.66 4.81 5.81
CA SER A 121 5.56 4.61 4.67
C SER A 121 6.47 5.82 4.49
N HIS A 122 7.66 5.58 3.95
CA HIS A 122 8.58 6.63 3.50
C HIS A 122 8.53 6.84 1.98
N ASP A 123 7.74 6.05 1.25
CA ASP A 123 7.57 6.19 -0.20
C ASP A 123 6.48 7.20 -0.52
N LEU A 124 6.91 8.44 -0.77
CA LEU A 124 6.00 9.56 -1.02
C LEU A 124 5.13 9.37 -2.27
N HIS A 125 5.69 8.79 -3.35
CA HIS A 125 4.96 8.63 -4.61
C HIS A 125 3.79 7.69 -4.45
N LEU A 126 4.03 6.55 -3.81
CA LEU A 126 2.99 5.55 -3.57
C LEU A 126 1.94 6.05 -2.58
N VAL A 127 2.38 6.72 -1.49
CA VAL A 127 1.45 7.29 -0.50
C VAL A 127 0.53 8.32 -1.16
N MET A 128 1.09 9.24 -1.95
CA MET A 128 0.31 10.30 -2.60
C MET A 128 -0.70 9.77 -3.63
N SER A 129 -0.41 8.63 -4.27
CA SER A 129 -1.30 8.03 -5.28
C SER A 129 -2.38 7.10 -4.71
N ALA A 130 -2.18 6.56 -3.50
CA ALA A 130 -2.98 5.45 -2.97
C ALA A 130 -3.78 5.79 -1.72
N THR A 131 -3.72 7.03 -1.20
CA THR A 131 -4.34 7.40 0.07
C THR A 131 -5.32 8.57 -0.05
N ASP A 132 -6.34 8.57 0.82
CA ASP A 132 -7.33 9.66 0.91
C ASP A 132 -6.83 10.83 1.77
N LYS A 133 -5.98 10.52 2.76
CA LYS A 133 -5.42 11.50 3.69
C LYS A 133 -3.98 11.16 4.02
N VAL A 134 -3.12 12.18 4.02
CA VAL A 134 -1.72 12.11 4.40
C VAL A 134 -1.48 12.93 5.66
N ILE A 135 -0.64 12.42 6.54
CA ILE A 135 -0.09 13.14 7.70
C ILE A 135 1.43 13.03 7.58
N TYR A 136 2.09 14.15 7.34
CA TYR A 136 3.54 14.19 7.29
C TYR A 136 4.13 14.50 8.66
N LEU A 137 5.00 13.59 9.13
CA LEU A 137 5.64 13.67 10.43
C LEU A 137 7.15 13.88 10.29
N ASN A 138 7.66 14.93 10.94
CA ASN A 138 9.07 15.14 11.19
C ASN A 138 9.26 15.66 12.62
N GLN A 139 9.26 14.77 13.61
CA GLN A 139 9.21 15.03 15.05
C GLN A 139 7.92 15.74 15.52
N HIS A 140 7.26 16.48 14.66
CA HIS A 140 5.95 17.09 14.81
C HIS A 140 5.14 16.90 13.51
N ILE A 141 3.85 17.17 13.56
CA ILE A 141 3.03 17.19 12.33
C ILE A 141 3.38 18.44 11.55
N CYS A 142 4.05 18.27 10.40
CA CYS A 142 4.43 19.37 9.52
C CYS A 142 3.24 19.83 8.67
N CYS A 143 2.55 18.89 8.04
CA CYS A 143 1.35 19.15 7.25
C CYS A 143 0.44 17.90 7.22
N GLN A 144 -0.84 18.12 6.93
CA GLN A 144 -1.81 17.02 6.79
C GLN A 144 -2.97 17.43 5.88
N GLY A 145 -3.54 16.48 5.17
CA GLY A 145 -4.70 16.73 4.31
C GLY A 145 -4.81 15.72 3.18
N HIS A 146 -5.63 16.04 2.19
CA HIS A 146 -5.66 15.29 0.93
C HIS A 146 -4.30 15.41 0.22
N PRO A 147 -3.79 14.37 -0.46
CA PRO A 147 -2.49 14.40 -1.14
C PRO A 147 -2.24 15.67 -1.96
N GLN A 148 -3.21 16.10 -2.78
CA GLN A 148 -3.10 17.32 -3.60
C GLN A 148 -2.94 18.60 -2.79
N GLN A 149 -3.43 18.66 -1.57
CA GLN A 149 -3.25 19.83 -0.67
C GLN A 149 -1.87 19.78 -0.01
N VAL A 150 -1.44 18.59 0.39
CA VAL A 150 -0.14 18.39 1.07
C VAL A 150 1.03 18.75 0.17
N ILE A 151 1.00 18.40 -1.12
CA ILE A 151 2.07 18.74 -2.08
C ILE A 151 2.19 20.25 -2.35
N GLN A 152 1.16 21.03 -2.05
CA GLN A 152 1.15 22.49 -2.19
C GLN A 152 1.46 23.20 -0.86
N ASP A 153 1.58 22.48 0.23
CA ASP A 153 1.87 23.03 1.55
C ASP A 153 3.31 23.57 1.58
N PRO A 154 3.53 24.81 2.02
CA PRO A 154 4.89 25.37 2.12
C PRO A 154 5.85 24.51 2.92
N ALA A 155 5.40 23.90 4.03
CA ALA A 155 6.25 23.05 4.85
C ALA A 155 6.68 21.75 4.11
N TYR A 156 5.85 21.25 3.22
CA TYR A 156 6.19 20.12 2.35
C TYR A 156 7.21 20.53 1.28
N ILE A 157 6.98 21.69 0.64
CA ILE A 157 7.84 22.23 -0.42
C ILE A 157 9.23 22.58 0.13
N ASP A 158 9.33 23.12 1.34
CA ASP A 158 10.61 23.43 1.99
C ASP A 158 11.47 22.20 2.24
N ILE A 159 10.83 21.02 2.52
CA ILE A 159 11.53 19.78 2.83
C ILE A 159 11.90 19.01 1.57
N PHE A 160 10.99 18.90 0.61
CA PHE A 160 11.14 18.02 -0.56
C PHE A 160 11.45 18.77 -1.86
N GLY A 161 11.33 20.12 -1.87
CA GLY A 161 11.54 20.97 -3.04
C GLY A 161 10.38 20.92 -4.05
N GLN A 162 10.38 21.89 -4.97
CA GLN A 162 9.33 22.00 -6.00
C GLN A 162 9.34 20.84 -7.03
N THR A 163 10.43 20.11 -7.14
CA THR A 163 10.59 19.02 -8.12
C THR A 163 9.67 17.83 -7.82
N THR A 164 9.30 17.62 -6.57
CA THR A 164 8.39 16.52 -6.17
C THR A 164 6.93 16.86 -6.47
N ALA A 165 6.58 18.14 -6.58
CA ALA A 165 5.24 18.59 -6.93
C ALA A 165 4.84 18.31 -8.40
N ILE A 166 5.82 18.16 -9.30
CA ILE A 166 5.58 17.97 -10.74
C ILE A 166 5.06 16.57 -11.06
N TYR A 167 5.34 15.56 -10.23
CA TYR A 167 4.89 14.18 -10.45
C TYR A 167 3.47 13.88 -9.96
N ALA A 168 2.82 14.82 -9.28
CA ALA A 168 1.44 14.68 -8.82
C ALA A 168 0.39 15.15 -9.85
N HIS A 169 0.79 15.49 -11.07
CA HIS A 169 -0.16 15.74 -12.13
C HIS A 169 -0.85 14.45 -12.53
N GLN A 170 -2.11 14.38 -12.22
CA GLN A 170 -3.06 13.37 -12.65
C GLN A 170 -2.88 13.10 -14.15
N HIS A 171 -2.55 11.86 -14.48
CA HIS A 171 -2.87 11.32 -15.79
C HIS A 171 -4.38 11.05 -15.83
N ASP A 172 -5.16 12.11 -15.97
CA ASP A 172 -6.59 12.03 -16.22
C ASP A 172 -6.85 11.91 -17.74
N HIS A 173 -5.97 11.20 -18.44
CA HIS A 173 -6.08 10.93 -19.86
C HIS A 173 -6.19 9.43 -20.09
N GLN A 174 -7.26 9.02 -20.74
CA GLN A 174 -7.35 7.68 -21.32
C GLN A 174 -6.47 7.66 -22.59
N HIS A 175 -5.44 6.81 -22.57
CA HIS A 175 -4.65 6.52 -23.77
C HIS A 175 -5.38 5.49 -24.63
N SER A 176 -5.42 5.72 -25.95
CA SER A 176 -5.81 4.69 -26.90
C SER A 176 -4.76 3.57 -26.91
N ILE A 177 -5.13 2.39 -27.38
CA ILE A 177 -4.23 1.23 -27.56
C ILE A 177 -3.00 1.52 -28.46
N HIS A 178 -2.95 2.68 -29.09
CA HIS A 178 -1.85 3.17 -29.91
C HIS A 178 -1.09 4.35 -29.29
N GLY A 179 -1.30 4.68 -27.98
CA GLY A 179 -0.54 5.67 -27.26
C GLY A 179 -0.98 7.13 -27.45
N GLU A 180 -2.12 7.39 -28.08
CA GLU A 180 -2.68 8.74 -28.25
C GLU A 180 -3.53 9.15 -27.06
N VAL A 181 -3.40 10.41 -26.63
CA VAL A 181 -4.20 11.01 -25.55
C VAL A 181 -5.61 11.32 -26.08
N LEU A 182 -6.64 10.74 -25.48
CA LEU A 182 -8.03 11.02 -25.82
C LEU A 182 -8.54 12.12 -24.88
N ASP A 183 -8.59 13.35 -25.36
CA ASP A 183 -9.28 14.43 -24.68
C ASP A 183 -10.79 14.32 -24.91
N SER A 184 -11.58 14.63 -23.90
CA SER A 184 -13.04 14.59 -23.91
C SER A 184 -13.69 15.69 -24.76
N GLN A 185 -12.91 16.47 -25.50
CA GLN A 185 -13.42 17.46 -26.46
C GLN A 185 -12.52 17.53 -27.70
N GLY A 186 -12.99 16.90 -28.78
CA GLY A 186 -12.70 17.27 -30.16
C GLY A 186 -11.26 17.09 -30.66
N VAL A 187 -11.16 16.35 -31.74
CA VAL A 187 -9.99 16.15 -32.59
C VAL A 187 -9.25 17.46 -32.88
N HIS A 188 -8.00 17.60 -32.42
CA HIS A 188 -7.08 18.60 -32.92
C HIS A 188 -6.28 18.05 -34.11
N GLN A 189 -6.47 18.67 -35.28
CA GLN A 189 -5.65 18.46 -36.46
C GLN A 189 -4.22 18.96 -36.20
N HIS A 190 -3.24 18.09 -36.37
CA HIS A 190 -1.84 18.49 -36.43
C HIS A 190 -1.55 19.13 -37.79
N GLY A 191 -1.23 20.43 -37.77
CA GLY A 191 -0.67 21.12 -38.92
C GLY A 191 0.79 20.69 -39.15
N GLU A 192 1.09 20.37 -40.39
CA GLU A 192 2.44 20.08 -40.90
C GLU A 192 3.37 21.28 -40.67
N GLY A 193 4.61 21.00 -40.25
CA GLY A 193 5.70 21.95 -40.32
C GLY A 193 6.71 21.95 -39.20
N CYS A 194 7.59 20.96 -39.17
CA CYS A 194 8.92 21.11 -38.58
C CYS A 194 9.96 20.51 -39.54
N ASN A 195 10.58 21.37 -40.35
CA ASN A 195 11.83 21.08 -41.03
C ASN A 195 12.97 21.11 -40.00
N HIS A 196 13.79 20.09 -40.00
CA HIS A 196 15.13 20.09 -39.36
C HIS A 196 16.16 20.17 -40.46
N ASP A 197 16.91 21.28 -40.46
CA ASP A 197 18.29 21.37 -40.93
C ASP A 197 19.22 21.29 -39.73
#